data_5717a167ea318db27d1e5e9960c6c8ca
#
_entry.id   5717a167ea318db27d1e5e9960c6c8ca
#
_cell.length_a   1.000
_cell.length_b   1.000
_cell.length_c   1.000
_cell.angle_alpha   90.00
_cell.angle_beta   90.00
_cell.angle_gamma   90.00
#
_symmetry.space_group_name_H-M   'P 1'
#
loop_
_entity.id
_entity.type
_entity.pdbx_description
1 polymer ?
#
loop_
_entity_poly.entity_id
_entity_poly.type
_entity_poly.pdbx_seq_one_letter_code
_entity_poly.pdbx_strand_id
1 'polypeptide(L)'
;MEEAKPRLSAMGALSECVGRRIRVIVGDNFGYEGTLSAVSQSPPSLFLSDAEAIVIRTTIADPLPRIVSKERRSSIFVNMDSVLRIEIPD
;
A
#
# COMPACT_ATOMS: atom_id res chain seq x y z
N MET A 1 -29.94 -13.66 10.81
CA MET A 1 -29.39 -13.36 10.52
C MET A 1 -28.86 -12.68 10.38
N GLU A 2 -28.30 -12.48 10.55
CA GLU A 2 -27.70 -11.92 10.39
C GLU A 2 -27.12 -11.55 9.78
N GLU A 3 -26.90 -11.41 9.60
CA GLU A 3 -26.29 -10.92 9.03
C GLU A 3 -26.15 -10.49 8.28
N ALA A 4 -26.31 -10.97 8.44
CA ALA A 4 -26.34 -10.62 7.16
C ALA A 4 -25.80 -9.38 6.61
N LYS A 5 -25.15 -8.82 7.33
CA LYS A 5 -24.38 -7.73 6.86
C LYS A 5 -23.26 -8.25 5.98
N PRO A 6 -23.16 -7.81 4.73
CA PRO A 6 -22.08 -8.25 3.88
C PRO A 6 -20.76 -7.82 4.47
N ARG A 7 -19.80 -8.72 4.41
CA ARG A 7 -18.48 -8.43 4.85
C ARG A 7 -17.66 -8.05 3.66
N LEU A 8 -17.07 -6.87 3.69
CA LEU A 8 -16.10 -6.52 2.68
C LEU A 8 -14.85 -7.34 2.93
N SER A 9 -14.32 -7.96 1.91
CA SER A 9 -12.98 -8.53 1.99
C SER A 9 -11.98 -7.38 2.08
N ALA A 10 -10.76 -7.68 2.49
CA ALA A 10 -9.73 -6.65 2.52
C ALA A 10 -9.51 -6.07 1.14
N MET A 11 -9.54 -6.90 0.08
CA MET A 11 -9.38 -6.39 -1.27
C MET A 11 -10.57 -5.54 -1.70
N GLY A 12 -11.76 -5.90 -1.25
CA GLY A 12 -12.94 -5.10 -1.53
C GLY A 12 -12.86 -3.73 -0.90
N ALA A 13 -12.43 -3.67 0.36
CA ALA A 13 -12.24 -2.39 1.04
C ALA A 13 -11.18 -1.56 0.34
N LEU A 14 -10.10 -2.20 -0.10
CA LEU A 14 -9.02 -1.50 -0.77
C LEU A 14 -9.48 -0.92 -2.10
N SER A 15 -10.35 -1.61 -2.82
CA SER A 15 -10.80 -1.10 -4.11
C SER A 15 -11.58 0.20 -3.97
N GLU A 16 -12.10 0.50 -2.79
CA GLU A 16 -12.76 1.77 -2.54
C GLU A 16 -11.77 2.91 -2.35
N CYS A 17 -10.50 2.60 -2.27
CA CYS A 17 -9.45 3.61 -2.12
C CYS A 17 -8.82 3.99 -3.46
N VAL A 18 -9.34 3.50 -4.57
CA VAL A 18 -8.82 3.86 -5.89
C VAL A 18 -8.93 5.38 -6.05
N GLY A 19 -7.84 5.98 -6.51
CA GLY A 19 -7.73 7.43 -6.63
C GLY A 19 -7.00 8.08 -5.47
N ARG A 20 -6.76 7.36 -4.39
CA ARG A 20 -6.06 7.90 -3.22
C ARG A 20 -4.60 7.54 -3.24
N ARG A 21 -3.79 8.39 -2.61
CA ARG A 21 -2.39 8.05 -2.37
C ARG A 21 -2.33 7.06 -1.22
N ILE A 22 -1.55 6.01 -1.42
CA ILE A 22 -1.36 5.00 -0.38
C ILE A 22 0.12 4.68 -0.26
N ARG A 23 0.47 4.05 0.84
CA ARG A 23 1.82 3.55 1.08
C ARG A 23 1.75 2.05 1.24
N VAL A 24 2.53 1.34 0.46
CA VAL A 24 2.57 -0.11 0.45
C VAL A 24 3.92 -0.55 0.98
N ILE A 25 3.91 -1.23 2.11
CA ILE A 25 5.15 -1.66 2.78
C ILE A 25 5.40 -3.11 2.41
N VAL A 26 6.57 -3.37 1.82
CA VAL A 26 6.92 -4.70 1.35
C VAL A 26 8.12 -5.30 2.07
N GLY A 27 8.75 -4.54 2.94
CA GLY A 27 9.87 -5.03 3.74
C GLY A 27 10.04 -4.16 4.96
N ASP A 28 10.96 -4.53 5.85
CA ASP A 28 11.13 -3.80 7.09
C ASP A 28 11.42 -2.33 6.87
N ASN A 29 12.19 -2.03 5.82
CA ASN A 29 12.67 -0.67 5.58
C ASN A 29 12.32 -0.18 4.20
N PHE A 30 11.40 -0.84 3.51
CA PHE A 30 11.21 -0.57 2.10
C PHE A 30 9.73 -0.66 1.71
N GLY A 31 9.31 0.23 0.84
CA GLY A 31 7.96 0.20 0.33
C GLY A 31 7.80 1.12 -0.87
N TYR A 32 6.55 1.39 -1.19
CA TYR A 32 6.20 2.27 -2.31
C TYR A 32 5.09 3.21 -1.88
N GLU A 33 5.10 4.42 -2.44
CA GLU A 33 3.99 5.34 -2.31
C GLU A 33 3.48 5.65 -3.71
N GLY A 34 2.18 5.78 -3.85
CA GLY A 34 1.63 6.15 -5.13
C GLY A 34 0.13 6.27 -5.08
N THR A 35 -0.44 6.66 -6.19
CA THR A 35 -1.89 6.72 -6.33
C THR A 35 -2.38 5.33 -6.71
N LEU A 36 -3.31 4.80 -5.92
CA LEU A 36 -3.90 3.51 -6.23
C LEU A 36 -4.78 3.67 -7.45
N SER A 37 -4.40 3.04 -8.54
CA SER A 37 -5.10 3.18 -9.82
C SER A 37 -5.96 2.00 -10.16
N ALA A 38 -5.61 0.82 -9.67
CA ALA A 38 -6.41 -0.37 -9.92
C ALA A 38 -6.11 -1.42 -8.86
N VAL A 39 -7.10 -2.27 -8.64
CA VAL A 39 -7.00 -3.40 -7.71
C VAL A 39 -7.54 -4.61 -8.44
N SER A 40 -6.82 -5.72 -8.35
CA SER A 40 -7.29 -7.00 -8.86
C SER A 40 -7.43 -7.96 -7.69
N GLN A 41 -8.47 -8.78 -7.72
CA GLN A 41 -8.68 -9.77 -6.67
C GLN A 41 -8.18 -11.14 -7.07
N SER A 42 -7.93 -11.36 -8.36
CA SER A 42 -7.53 -12.68 -8.83
C SER A 42 -6.55 -12.55 -9.99
N PRO A 43 -5.26 -12.58 -9.72
CA PRO A 43 -4.61 -12.69 -8.41
C PRO A 43 -4.69 -11.36 -7.65
N PRO A 44 -4.59 -11.41 -6.32
CA PRO A 44 -4.60 -10.17 -5.54
C PRO A 44 -3.38 -9.31 -5.86
N SER A 45 -3.65 -8.13 -6.37
CA SER A 45 -2.57 -7.24 -6.80
C SER A 45 -3.06 -5.80 -6.88
N LEU A 46 -2.12 -4.88 -6.93
CA LEU A 46 -2.36 -3.45 -7.01
C LEU A 46 -1.59 -2.86 -8.16
N PHE A 47 -2.13 -1.78 -8.70
CA PHE A 47 -1.39 -0.95 -9.64
C PHE A 47 -1.31 0.47 -9.10
N LEU A 48 -0.09 0.98 -8.96
CA LEU A 48 0.16 2.33 -8.47
C LEU A 48 0.67 3.20 -9.61
N SER A 49 0.12 4.40 -9.71
CA SER A 49 0.59 5.43 -10.63
C SER A 49 1.30 6.51 -9.85
N ASP A 50 2.12 7.31 -10.50
CA ASP A 50 2.90 8.35 -9.86
C ASP A 50 3.60 7.79 -8.64
N ALA A 51 4.22 6.66 -8.82
CA ALA A 51 4.75 5.88 -7.71
C ALA A 51 6.19 6.24 -7.42
N GLU A 52 6.56 6.05 -6.17
CA GLU A 52 7.92 6.24 -5.68
C GLU A 52 8.30 5.04 -4.84
N ALA A 53 9.53 4.58 -5.00
CA ALA A 53 10.10 3.61 -4.06
C ALA A 53 10.59 4.41 -2.86
N ILE A 54 10.28 3.92 -1.67
CA ILE A 54 10.64 4.63 -0.44
C ILE A 54 11.48 3.73 0.45
N VAL A 55 12.45 4.33 1.12
CA VAL A 55 13.22 3.67 2.15
C VAL A 55 12.81 4.29 3.48
N ILE A 56 12.50 3.45 4.44
CA ILE A 56 12.00 3.84 5.73
C ILE A 56 13.03 3.45 6.77
N ARG A 57 13.23 4.31 7.75
CA ARG A 57 14.19 4.04 8.81
C ARG A 57 13.61 4.40 10.17
N THR A 58 13.91 3.54 11.16
CA THR A 58 13.69 3.84 12.56
C THR A 58 15.00 3.69 13.28
N THR A 59 15.17 4.44 14.35
CA THR A 59 16.36 4.33 15.20
C THR A 59 15.92 4.27 16.63
N ILE A 60 16.85 3.94 17.52
CA ILE A 60 16.56 3.94 18.96
C ILE A 60 16.18 5.35 19.42
N ALA A 61 16.88 6.35 18.90
CA ALA A 61 16.62 7.73 19.27
C ALA A 61 15.33 8.26 18.68
N ASP A 62 14.89 7.71 17.52
CA ASP A 62 13.69 8.15 16.84
C ASP A 62 12.94 6.90 16.39
N PRO A 63 12.08 6.34 17.26
CA PRO A 63 11.40 5.08 16.95
C PRO A 63 10.29 5.21 15.93
N LEU A 64 9.87 6.44 15.58
CA LEU A 64 8.84 6.61 14.57
C LEU A 64 9.44 6.39 13.18
N PRO A 65 8.75 5.63 12.33
CA PRO A 65 9.27 5.41 10.98
C PRO A 65 9.37 6.71 10.21
N ARG A 66 10.49 6.89 9.53
CA ARG A 66 10.72 8.06 8.69
C ARG A 66 11.12 7.63 7.31
N ILE A 67 10.58 8.31 6.32
CA ILE A 67 11.04 8.13 4.95
C ILE A 67 12.33 8.90 4.80
N VAL A 68 13.41 8.18 4.48
CA VAL A 68 14.72 8.78 4.32
C VAL A 68 15.18 8.82 2.87
N SER A 69 14.43 8.19 1.96
CA SER A 69 14.77 8.21 0.55
C SER A 69 13.52 7.94 -0.27
N LYS A 70 13.37 8.66 -1.37
CA LYS A 70 12.32 8.43 -2.35
C LYS A 70 12.94 8.40 -3.72
N GLU A 71 12.50 7.46 -4.54
CA GLU A 71 12.97 7.36 -5.90
C GLU A 71 11.80 7.11 -6.82
N ARG A 72 11.67 7.92 -7.85
CA ARG A 72 10.53 7.85 -8.73
C ARG A 72 10.53 6.56 -9.53
N ARG A 73 9.35 5.96 -9.66
CA ARG A 73 9.16 4.69 -10.39
C ARG A 73 8.08 4.77 -11.45
N SER A 74 7.33 5.85 -11.52
CA SER A 74 6.22 6.04 -12.43
C SER A 74 5.06 5.12 -12.15
N SER A 75 5.15 3.85 -12.50
CA SER A 75 4.07 2.90 -12.32
C SER A 75 4.62 1.60 -11.76
N ILE A 76 3.88 1.00 -10.85
CA ILE A 76 4.31 -0.22 -10.20
C ILE A 76 3.12 -1.16 -10.06
N PHE A 77 3.33 -2.42 -10.48
CA PHE A 77 2.44 -3.51 -10.10
C PHE A 77 2.98 -4.14 -8.83
N VAL A 78 2.11 -4.35 -7.87
CA VAL A 78 2.49 -4.96 -6.61
C VAL A 78 1.65 -6.21 -6.40
N ASN A 79 2.32 -7.33 -6.22
CA ASN A 79 1.66 -8.58 -5.88
C ASN A 79 1.39 -8.55 -4.37
N MET A 80 0.14 -8.81 -3.98
CA MET A 80 -0.23 -8.74 -2.56
C MET A 80 0.52 -9.75 -1.70
N ASP A 81 1.05 -10.81 -2.29
CA ASP A 81 1.87 -11.76 -1.54
C ASP A 81 3.13 -11.14 -0.99
N SER A 82 3.57 -10.03 -1.59
CA SER A 82 4.79 -9.33 -1.16
C SER A 82 4.51 -8.24 -0.14
N VAL A 83 3.25 -7.98 0.16
CA VAL A 83 2.88 -6.81 0.96
C VAL A 83 2.76 -7.18 2.42
N LEU A 84 3.44 -6.45 3.28
CA LEU A 84 3.32 -6.60 4.72
C LEU A 84 2.13 -5.81 5.25
N ARG A 85 1.96 -4.59 4.76
CA ARG A 85 0.80 -3.78 5.12
C ARG A 85 0.63 -2.64 4.14
N ILE A 86 -0.55 -2.06 4.16
CA ILE A 86 -0.85 -0.88 3.37
C ILE A 86 -1.34 0.19 4.32
N GLU A 87 -0.79 1.39 4.18
CA GLU A 87 -1.18 2.54 4.97
C GLU A 87 -1.90 3.53 4.07
N ILE A 88 -3.04 3.99 4.54
CA ILE A 88 -3.85 4.91 3.75
C ILE A 88 -3.94 6.20 4.56
N PRO A 89 -3.16 7.22 4.18
CA PRO A 89 -3.18 8.47 4.93
C PRO A 89 -4.49 9.21 4.73
N ASP A 90 -4.82 10.02 5.69
CA ASP A 90 -6.02 10.83 5.65
C ASP A 90 -5.95 11.94 4.61
#